data_0d9f575f20cf8de6bbf3ed98f3ad3135
#
_entry.id   0d9f575f20cf8de6bbf3ed98f3ad3135
#
_cell.length_a   1.000
_cell.length_b   1.000
_cell.length_c   1.000
_cell.angle_alpha   90.00
_cell.angle_beta   90.00
_cell.angle_gamma   90.00
#
_symmetry.space_group_name_H-M   'P 1'
#
loop_
_entity.id
_entity.type
_entity.pdbx_description
1 polymer ?
#
loop_
_entity_poly.entity_id
_entity_poly.type
_entity_poly.pdbx_seq_one_letter_code
_entity_poly.pdbx_strand_id
1 'polypeptide(L)'
;GYTTAMEAAVPPLTARHALEEMYDTPIIDNGFYVLLGNNLFLQSLIAEGRYAEFKEAVAWWLYATKAYTVKLVNPGGDEPWKGHKNLNVKYIDEDSKATDIAPRKVIEAFIDAVHELGLPHPPHIHCNNLGHSGNFDTTLESMKTAGDRRLHVAHIQFNSYAGELGKPPKSASKEITDYVNDHQNITCDVGQVMFGKAMFMTADAPLTYLLRGYKKEKWVNADTECESGCGILPFDYQGMIYTHALQWAIGLEIFLLSKDPWRIVLSTDHPNGGSFANYPLVIKLLMDYEFRKVAMKSVNQKAMNSTILGELKREYTLNEICIITRAGPAKCLGLKDKGHLGIGADADITIYD
;
A
#
# COMPACT_ATOMS: atom_id res chain seq x y z
N GLY A 1 -17.93 -1.99 -11.12
CA GLY A 1 -17.16 -2.25 -12.31
C GLY A 1 -15.84 -3.01 -12.08
N TYR A 2 -15.56 -3.48 -10.84
CA TYR A 2 -14.43 -4.36 -10.58
C TYR A 2 -14.78 -5.78 -11.03
N THR A 3 -13.86 -6.43 -11.74
CA THR A 3 -13.98 -7.82 -12.19
C THR A 3 -13.01 -8.74 -11.47
N THR A 4 -11.96 -8.18 -10.87
CA THR A 4 -10.99 -8.89 -10.05
C THR A 4 -10.66 -8.06 -8.83
N ALA A 5 -10.58 -8.68 -7.66
CA ALA A 5 -10.18 -8.03 -6.40
C ALA A 5 -9.22 -8.92 -5.59
N MET A 6 -8.21 -8.28 -5.01
CA MET A 6 -7.23 -8.96 -4.16
C MET A 6 -7.30 -8.36 -2.75
N GLU A 7 -7.58 -9.19 -1.74
CA GLU A 7 -7.47 -8.78 -0.34
C GLU A 7 -5.99 -8.66 0.04
N ALA A 8 -5.60 -7.48 0.46
CA ALA A 8 -4.19 -7.12 0.52
C ALA A 8 -3.45 -7.63 1.76
N ALA A 9 -4.14 -8.09 2.82
CA ALA A 9 -3.46 -8.41 4.08
C ALA A 9 -4.23 -9.42 4.94
N VAL A 10 -4.21 -10.69 4.56
CA VAL A 10 -4.89 -11.75 5.32
C VAL A 10 -3.91 -12.39 6.30
N PRO A 11 -4.14 -12.29 7.63
CA PRO A 11 -3.36 -13.02 8.61
C PRO A 11 -3.46 -14.54 8.39
N PRO A 12 -2.39 -15.31 8.61
CA PRO A 12 -2.41 -16.77 8.43
C PRO A 12 -3.55 -17.49 9.15
N LEU A 13 -3.86 -17.07 10.37
CA LEU A 13 -4.90 -17.68 11.20
C LEU A 13 -6.32 -17.46 10.68
N THR A 14 -6.55 -16.41 9.87
CA THR A 14 -7.85 -16.07 9.30
C THR A 14 -7.97 -16.44 7.82
N ALA A 15 -6.95 -17.07 7.25
CA ALA A 15 -6.93 -17.42 5.82
C ALA A 15 -8.13 -18.29 5.41
N ARG A 16 -8.55 -19.21 6.27
CA ARG A 16 -9.74 -20.05 6.02
C ARG A 16 -11.01 -19.19 5.91
N HIS A 17 -11.21 -18.26 6.84
CA HIS A 17 -12.39 -17.38 6.81
C HIS A 17 -12.36 -16.48 5.56
N ALA A 18 -11.19 -15.95 5.18
CA ALA A 18 -11.07 -15.17 3.94
C ALA A 18 -11.46 -16.00 2.70
N LEU A 19 -11.07 -17.27 2.63
CA LEU A 19 -11.49 -18.16 1.54
C LEU A 19 -13.01 -18.42 1.56
N GLU A 20 -13.61 -18.61 2.73
CA GLU A 20 -15.06 -18.79 2.86
C GLU A 20 -15.81 -17.55 2.36
N GLU A 21 -15.41 -16.33 2.74
CA GLU A 21 -15.95 -15.07 2.23
C GLU A 21 -15.79 -14.91 0.71
N MET A 22 -14.63 -15.35 0.17
CA MET A 22 -14.38 -15.31 -1.27
C MET A 22 -15.30 -16.27 -2.04
N TYR A 23 -15.58 -17.46 -1.51
CA TYR A 23 -16.55 -18.39 -2.09
C TYR A 23 -17.98 -17.83 -2.08
N ASP A 24 -18.31 -17.01 -1.09
CA ASP A 24 -19.61 -16.34 -1.02
C ASP A 24 -19.71 -15.12 -1.95
N THR A 25 -18.61 -14.74 -2.60
CA THR A 25 -18.53 -13.62 -3.55
C THR A 25 -18.11 -14.10 -4.96
N PRO A 26 -18.87 -15.00 -5.60
CA PRO A 26 -18.47 -15.65 -6.87
C PRO A 26 -18.63 -14.76 -8.11
N ILE A 27 -19.14 -13.53 -7.95
CA ILE A 27 -19.42 -12.63 -9.08
C ILE A 27 -18.16 -11.98 -9.66
N ILE A 28 -17.06 -11.98 -8.92
CA ILE A 28 -15.75 -11.46 -9.34
C ILE A 28 -14.66 -12.47 -9.05
N ASP A 29 -13.59 -12.41 -9.80
CA ASP A 29 -12.38 -13.15 -9.45
C ASP A 29 -11.73 -12.53 -8.22
N ASN A 30 -11.26 -13.36 -7.33
CA ASN A 30 -10.71 -12.91 -6.07
C ASN A 30 -9.53 -13.77 -5.59
N GLY A 31 -8.76 -13.22 -4.70
CA GLY A 31 -7.62 -13.84 -4.06
C GLY A 31 -7.09 -12.96 -2.94
N PHE A 32 -6.05 -13.40 -2.26
CA PHE A 32 -5.47 -12.62 -1.19
C PHE A 32 -3.96 -12.81 -1.05
N TYR A 33 -3.34 -11.91 -0.30
CA TYR A 33 -1.94 -11.97 0.08
C TYR A 33 -1.82 -12.33 1.56
N VAL A 34 -0.97 -13.32 1.89
CA VAL A 34 -0.76 -13.72 3.28
C VAL A 34 0.21 -12.76 3.98
N LEU A 35 -0.18 -12.30 5.15
CA LEU A 35 0.60 -11.36 5.97
C LEU A 35 1.70 -12.11 6.74
N LEU A 36 2.96 -11.90 6.38
CA LEU A 36 4.11 -12.62 6.96
C LEU A 36 5.23 -11.72 7.49
N GLY A 37 5.17 -10.39 7.26
CA GLY A 37 6.29 -9.47 7.54
C GLY A 37 6.74 -9.38 8.99
N ASN A 38 5.86 -9.77 9.93
CA ASN A 38 6.15 -9.78 11.36
C ASN A 38 6.04 -11.17 12.00
N ASN A 39 6.06 -12.23 11.19
CA ASN A 39 6.04 -13.61 11.69
C ASN A 39 7.34 -13.92 12.46
N LEU A 40 7.23 -14.15 13.76
CA LEU A 40 8.37 -14.35 14.64
C LEU A 40 9.20 -15.61 14.28
N PHE A 41 8.54 -16.67 13.82
CA PHE A 41 9.24 -17.87 13.35
C PHE A 41 10.08 -17.56 12.10
N LEU A 42 9.51 -16.86 11.13
CA LEU A 42 10.24 -16.46 9.92
C LEU A 42 11.38 -15.50 10.26
N GLN A 43 11.13 -14.54 11.15
CA GLN A 43 12.18 -13.63 11.60
C GLN A 43 13.30 -14.36 12.35
N SER A 44 13.01 -15.39 13.15
CA SER A 44 14.07 -16.20 13.80
C SER A 44 14.96 -16.91 12.79
N LEU A 45 14.39 -17.43 11.69
CA LEU A 45 15.18 -18.04 10.62
C LEU A 45 16.10 -17.03 9.93
N ILE A 46 15.64 -15.79 9.75
CA ILE A 46 16.47 -14.70 9.22
C ILE A 46 17.61 -14.37 10.19
N ALA A 47 17.29 -14.22 11.49
CA ALA A 47 18.29 -13.92 12.52
C ALA A 47 19.40 -14.98 12.60
N GLU A 48 19.03 -16.24 12.42
CA GLU A 48 19.95 -17.39 12.42
C GLU A 48 20.68 -17.58 11.07
N GLY A 49 20.40 -16.77 10.04
CA GLY A 49 20.98 -16.92 8.72
C GLY A 49 20.49 -18.15 7.93
N ARG A 50 19.36 -18.73 8.30
CA ARG A 50 18.77 -19.96 7.73
C ARG A 50 17.86 -19.64 6.54
N TYR A 51 18.39 -18.94 5.53
CA TYR A 51 17.61 -18.43 4.41
C TYR A 51 16.97 -19.52 3.52
N ALA A 52 17.61 -20.69 3.40
CA ALA A 52 17.01 -21.81 2.66
C ALA A 52 15.72 -22.30 3.33
N GLU A 53 15.75 -22.49 4.63
CA GLU A 53 14.59 -22.90 5.42
C GLU A 53 13.53 -21.79 5.50
N PHE A 54 13.95 -20.54 5.56
CA PHE A 54 13.06 -19.38 5.45
C PHE A 54 12.24 -19.44 4.16
N LYS A 55 12.89 -19.65 3.01
CA LYS A 55 12.21 -19.77 1.72
C LYS A 55 11.23 -20.95 1.68
N GLU A 56 11.64 -22.11 2.19
CA GLU A 56 10.75 -23.28 2.30
C GLU A 56 9.54 -23.01 3.19
N ALA A 57 9.73 -22.32 4.31
CA ALA A 57 8.66 -21.93 5.21
C ALA A 57 7.69 -20.92 4.55
N VAL A 58 8.20 -19.95 3.81
CA VAL A 58 7.35 -19.03 3.01
C VAL A 58 6.54 -19.81 1.97
N ALA A 59 7.15 -20.74 1.23
CA ALA A 59 6.45 -21.59 0.27
C ALA A 59 5.37 -22.43 0.95
N TRP A 60 5.66 -22.98 2.13
CA TRP A 60 4.68 -23.73 2.93
C TRP A 60 3.48 -22.86 3.34
N TRP A 61 3.71 -21.62 3.82
CA TRP A 61 2.63 -20.70 4.18
C TRP A 61 1.75 -20.39 2.98
N LEU A 62 2.33 -20.09 1.82
CA LEU A 62 1.58 -19.84 0.59
C LEU A 62 0.71 -21.05 0.20
N TYR A 63 1.27 -22.25 0.28
CA TYR A 63 0.55 -23.49 -0.02
C TYR A 63 -0.58 -23.75 0.98
N ALA A 64 -0.29 -23.63 2.29
CA ALA A 64 -1.24 -23.93 3.36
C ALA A 64 -2.42 -22.96 3.40
N THR A 65 -2.17 -21.67 3.15
CA THR A 65 -3.20 -20.63 3.16
C THR A 65 -3.89 -20.44 1.82
N LYS A 66 -3.34 -20.99 0.72
CA LYS A 66 -3.79 -20.71 -0.66
C LYS A 66 -3.63 -19.26 -1.10
N ALA A 67 -2.73 -18.53 -0.47
CA ALA A 67 -2.47 -17.14 -0.78
C ALA A 67 -1.75 -17.00 -2.13
N TYR A 68 -2.02 -15.86 -2.79
CA TYR A 68 -1.45 -15.55 -4.11
C TYR A 68 0.02 -15.10 -4.02
N THR A 69 0.33 -14.29 -3.02
CA THR A 69 1.69 -13.83 -2.71
C THR A 69 1.80 -13.39 -1.26
N VAL A 70 2.92 -12.79 -0.88
CA VAL A 70 3.22 -12.32 0.48
C VAL A 70 2.90 -10.84 0.63
N LYS A 71 2.31 -10.49 1.77
CA LYS A 71 2.14 -9.13 2.27
C LYS A 71 3.10 -8.85 3.42
N LEU A 72 3.75 -7.70 3.35
CA LEU A 72 4.54 -7.15 4.46
C LEU A 72 3.86 -5.88 4.94
N VAL A 73 3.54 -5.78 6.23
CA VAL A 73 3.02 -4.57 6.87
C VAL A 73 4.00 -4.16 7.95
N ASN A 74 4.56 -2.95 7.85
CA ASN A 74 5.53 -2.44 8.81
C ASN A 74 6.55 -3.52 9.23
N PRO A 75 7.23 -4.16 8.25
CA PRO A 75 8.02 -5.37 8.50
C PRO A 75 9.09 -5.14 9.55
N GLY A 76 9.14 -6.03 10.55
CA GLY A 76 10.07 -5.91 11.69
C GLY A 76 9.79 -4.73 12.62
N GLY A 77 8.69 -3.99 12.45
CA GLY A 77 8.37 -2.81 13.27
C GLY A 77 7.27 -3.02 14.31
N ASP A 78 6.32 -3.93 14.06
CA ASP A 78 5.15 -4.07 14.94
C ASP A 78 5.45 -4.73 16.27
N GLU A 79 6.21 -5.83 16.28
CA GLU A 79 6.49 -6.57 17.52
C GLU A 79 7.30 -5.76 18.53
N PRO A 80 8.37 -5.02 18.16
CA PRO A 80 9.06 -4.13 19.08
C PRO A 80 8.14 -3.09 19.70
N TRP A 81 7.23 -2.54 18.89
CA TRP A 81 6.29 -1.54 19.35
C TRP A 81 5.25 -2.10 20.33
N LYS A 82 4.74 -3.32 20.09
CA LYS A 82 3.78 -3.97 21.00
C LYS A 82 4.33 -4.16 22.41
N GLY A 83 5.58 -4.59 22.50
CA GLY A 83 6.26 -4.75 23.79
C GLY A 83 6.50 -3.42 24.53
N HIS A 84 6.85 -2.40 23.80
CA HIS A 84 7.20 -1.09 24.34
C HIS A 84 6.75 0.02 23.38
N LYS A 85 5.57 0.55 23.57
CA LYS A 85 4.84 1.49 22.67
C LYS A 85 5.60 2.72 22.15
N ASN A 86 6.82 2.96 22.59
CA ASN A 86 7.68 4.07 22.14
C ASN A 86 8.86 3.60 21.29
N LEU A 87 8.96 2.32 20.97
CA LEU A 87 10.10 1.73 20.27
C LEU A 87 9.77 1.36 18.81
N ASN A 88 8.97 2.20 18.13
CA ASN A 88 8.84 2.04 16.68
C ASN A 88 10.20 2.25 16.02
N VAL A 89 10.53 1.41 15.04
CA VAL A 89 11.77 1.51 14.28
C VAL A 89 11.74 2.83 13.49
N LYS A 90 12.75 3.67 13.73
CA LYS A 90 12.85 4.97 13.06
C LYS A 90 13.44 4.84 11.64
N TYR A 91 14.42 3.96 11.49
CA TYR A 91 15.09 3.69 10.22
C TYR A 91 15.07 2.19 9.95
N ILE A 92 15.01 1.79 8.69
CA ILE A 92 14.95 0.36 8.33
C ILE A 92 16.27 -0.40 8.59
N ASP A 93 17.37 0.30 8.85
CA ASP A 93 18.66 -0.27 9.23
C ASP A 93 18.85 -0.39 10.75
N GLU A 94 17.88 0.02 11.54
CA GLU A 94 17.93 -0.05 12.99
C GLU A 94 17.48 -1.45 13.45
N ASP A 95 18.36 -2.16 14.15
CA ASP A 95 18.02 -3.47 14.69
C ASP A 95 16.86 -3.38 15.67
N SER A 96 15.88 -4.23 15.47
CA SER A 96 14.75 -4.37 16.37
C SER A 96 15.20 -4.94 17.70
N LYS A 97 14.82 -4.30 18.81
CA LYS A 97 15.12 -4.81 20.16
C LYS A 97 14.38 -6.10 20.53
N ALA A 98 13.40 -6.48 19.73
CA ALA A 98 12.63 -7.71 19.98
C ALA A 98 13.21 -8.93 19.24
N THR A 99 13.82 -8.72 18.10
CA THR A 99 14.24 -9.80 17.19
C THR A 99 15.70 -9.72 16.78
N ASP A 100 16.42 -8.67 17.18
CA ASP A 100 17.81 -8.37 16.81
C ASP A 100 18.05 -8.35 15.28
N ILE A 101 17.00 -8.01 14.52
CA ILE A 101 17.06 -7.87 13.05
C ILE A 101 16.50 -6.52 12.60
N ALA A 102 17.21 -5.89 11.66
CA ALA A 102 16.72 -4.67 11.03
C ALA A 102 15.58 -4.98 10.03
N PRO A 103 14.58 -4.10 9.90
CA PRO A 103 13.54 -4.20 8.87
C PRO A 103 14.09 -4.43 7.46
N ARG A 104 15.22 -3.82 7.09
CA ARG A 104 15.88 -4.05 5.79
C ARG A 104 16.15 -5.53 5.54
N LYS A 105 16.68 -6.26 6.53
CA LYS A 105 16.95 -7.71 6.39
C LYS A 105 15.68 -8.51 6.19
N VAL A 106 14.59 -8.12 6.86
CA VAL A 106 13.28 -8.76 6.68
C VAL A 106 12.79 -8.53 5.25
N ILE A 107 12.80 -7.27 4.79
CA ILE A 107 12.37 -6.89 3.43
C ILE A 107 13.19 -7.65 2.38
N GLU A 108 14.50 -7.67 2.51
CA GLU A 108 15.42 -8.34 1.60
C GLU A 108 15.16 -9.85 1.52
N ALA A 109 15.02 -10.52 2.66
CA ALA A 109 14.76 -11.96 2.71
C ALA A 109 13.45 -12.33 1.99
N PHE A 110 12.38 -11.54 2.16
CA PHE A 110 11.12 -11.77 1.44
C PHE A 110 11.22 -11.48 -0.06
N ILE A 111 11.95 -10.43 -0.45
CA ILE A 111 12.19 -10.14 -1.87
C ILE A 111 12.93 -11.30 -2.53
N ASP A 112 13.97 -11.83 -1.87
CA ASP A 112 14.74 -12.97 -2.36
C ASP A 112 13.90 -14.23 -2.46
N ALA A 113 13.17 -14.57 -1.40
CA ALA A 113 12.33 -15.76 -1.38
C ALA A 113 11.26 -15.73 -2.47
N VAL A 114 10.54 -14.61 -2.63
CA VAL A 114 9.50 -14.45 -3.65
C VAL A 114 10.09 -14.49 -5.07
N HIS A 115 11.27 -13.88 -5.27
CA HIS A 115 11.98 -13.92 -6.53
C HIS A 115 12.41 -15.35 -6.90
N GLU A 116 13.04 -16.07 -5.97
CA GLU A 116 13.49 -17.45 -6.17
C GLU A 116 12.35 -18.45 -6.34
N LEU A 117 11.21 -18.23 -5.68
CA LEU A 117 10.00 -19.02 -5.86
C LEU A 117 9.29 -18.75 -7.19
N GLY A 118 9.70 -17.69 -7.90
CA GLY A 118 9.13 -17.31 -9.21
C GLY A 118 7.66 -16.88 -9.13
N LEU A 119 7.24 -16.27 -8.02
CA LEU A 119 5.84 -15.86 -7.86
C LEU A 119 5.45 -14.80 -8.91
N PRO A 120 4.21 -14.83 -9.42
CA PRO A 120 3.75 -13.90 -10.45
C PRO A 120 3.73 -12.46 -9.98
N HIS A 121 3.33 -12.21 -8.73
CA HIS A 121 3.33 -10.90 -8.10
C HIS A 121 4.50 -10.79 -7.09
N PRO A 122 5.25 -9.66 -7.09
CA PRO A 122 6.33 -9.44 -6.12
C PRO A 122 5.79 -9.31 -4.70
N PRO A 123 6.65 -9.24 -3.67
CA PRO A 123 6.19 -8.89 -2.34
C PRO A 123 5.44 -7.57 -2.36
N HIS A 124 4.29 -7.54 -1.70
CA HIS A 124 3.43 -6.36 -1.57
C HIS A 124 3.73 -5.70 -0.23
N ILE A 125 4.41 -4.55 -0.22
CA ILE A 125 4.90 -3.93 1.00
C ILE A 125 4.11 -2.68 1.39
N HIS A 126 3.61 -2.66 2.64
CA HIS A 126 3.25 -1.49 3.40
C HIS A 126 4.50 -1.08 4.21
N CYS A 127 5.17 -0.03 3.75
CA CYS A 127 6.47 0.37 4.29
C CYS A 127 6.37 0.85 5.75
N ASN A 128 7.50 0.80 6.45
CA ASN A 128 7.59 1.28 7.83
C ASN A 128 7.26 2.78 7.93
N ASN A 129 6.84 3.21 9.13
CA ASN A 129 6.51 4.61 9.45
C ASN A 129 5.36 5.22 8.63
N LEU A 130 4.42 4.40 8.16
CA LEU A 130 3.26 4.88 7.41
C LEU A 130 2.53 6.01 8.15
N GLY A 131 2.21 7.07 7.42
CA GLY A 131 1.48 8.22 7.96
C GLY A 131 2.32 9.22 8.77
N HIS A 132 3.58 8.93 9.05
CA HIS A 132 4.48 9.82 9.79
C HIS A 132 5.18 10.83 8.88
N SER A 133 5.35 12.07 9.37
CA SER A 133 6.18 13.07 8.68
C SER A 133 7.62 12.59 8.54
N GLY A 134 8.20 12.70 7.33
CA GLY A 134 9.55 12.24 7.03
C GLY A 134 9.64 10.78 6.59
N ASN A 135 8.53 10.05 6.46
CA ASN A 135 8.55 8.63 6.11
C ASN A 135 9.00 8.33 4.67
N PHE A 136 9.07 9.33 3.80
CA PHE A 136 9.54 9.13 2.42
C PHE A 136 10.98 8.59 2.36
N ASP A 137 11.85 8.98 3.31
CA ASP A 137 13.22 8.46 3.40
C ASP A 137 13.21 6.94 3.65
N THR A 138 12.41 6.48 4.61
CA THR A 138 12.24 5.05 4.92
C THR A 138 11.68 4.28 3.71
N THR A 139 10.76 4.90 2.99
CA THR A 139 10.15 4.31 1.78
C THR A 139 11.17 4.19 0.65
N LEU A 140 11.97 5.23 0.40
CA LEU A 140 13.06 5.17 -0.58
C LEU A 140 14.07 4.07 -0.24
N GLU A 141 14.46 3.95 1.02
CA GLU A 141 15.38 2.91 1.47
C GLU A 141 14.77 1.50 1.31
N SER A 142 13.46 1.34 1.56
CA SER A 142 12.76 0.09 1.31
C SER A 142 12.77 -0.27 -0.20
N MET A 143 12.54 0.69 -1.08
CA MET A 143 12.62 0.47 -2.54
C MET A 143 14.05 0.13 -2.99
N LYS A 144 15.07 0.81 -2.45
CA LYS A 144 16.49 0.53 -2.75
C LYS A 144 16.91 -0.89 -2.35
N THR A 145 16.29 -1.47 -1.31
CA THR A 145 16.56 -2.84 -0.88
C THR A 145 16.23 -3.87 -1.97
N ALA A 146 15.32 -3.53 -2.88
CA ALA A 146 14.96 -4.43 -3.98
C ALA A 146 16.12 -4.66 -4.97
N GLY A 147 17.06 -3.70 -5.11
CA GLY A 147 18.09 -3.77 -6.18
C GLY A 147 17.38 -3.92 -7.54
N ASP A 148 17.74 -4.95 -8.30
CA ASP A 148 17.13 -5.25 -9.60
C ASP A 148 15.90 -6.18 -9.50
N ARG A 149 15.55 -6.66 -8.29
CA ARG A 149 14.43 -7.56 -8.05
C ARG A 149 13.12 -6.77 -8.00
N ARG A 150 12.01 -7.42 -8.32
CA ARG A 150 10.69 -6.77 -8.31
C ARG A 150 10.18 -6.49 -6.89
N LEU A 151 9.57 -5.32 -6.70
CA LEU A 151 8.87 -4.95 -5.48
C LEU A 151 7.60 -4.15 -5.83
N HIS A 152 6.52 -4.39 -5.09
CA HIS A 152 5.30 -3.59 -5.19
C HIS A 152 5.06 -2.82 -3.89
N VAL A 153 5.06 -1.49 -3.97
CA VAL A 153 4.81 -0.62 -2.81
C VAL A 153 3.33 -0.25 -2.75
N ALA A 154 2.68 -0.68 -1.68
CA ALA A 154 1.26 -0.48 -1.45
C ALA A 154 0.94 0.97 -1.09
N HIS A 155 -0.24 1.46 -1.54
CA HIS A 155 -0.83 2.75 -1.13
C HIS A 155 0.22 3.85 -0.88
N ILE A 156 1.12 4.04 -1.85
CA ILE A 156 2.38 4.78 -1.72
C ILE A 156 2.19 6.25 -1.28
N GLN A 157 0.99 6.83 -1.48
CA GLN A 157 0.72 8.19 -1.02
C GLN A 157 0.84 8.35 0.50
N PHE A 158 0.50 7.30 1.31
CA PHE A 158 0.66 7.33 2.77
C PHE A 158 2.14 7.27 3.21
N ASN A 159 3.02 6.95 2.29
CA ASN A 159 4.46 6.79 2.47
C ASN A 159 5.28 7.91 1.81
N SER A 160 4.63 8.98 1.34
CA SER A 160 5.25 10.05 0.56
C SER A 160 5.24 11.39 1.29
N TYR A 161 5.57 11.38 2.58
CA TYR A 161 5.57 12.57 3.44
C TYR A 161 6.99 13.02 3.78
N ALA A 162 7.32 14.25 3.40
CA ALA A 162 8.49 14.97 3.90
C ALA A 162 8.17 15.69 5.24
N GLY A 163 9.21 16.17 5.90
CA GLY A 163 9.09 16.92 7.14
C GLY A 163 9.72 16.20 8.33
N GLU A 164 9.64 16.81 9.49
CA GLU A 164 10.19 16.27 10.73
C GLU A 164 9.09 15.55 11.53
N LEU A 165 9.46 14.47 12.18
CA LEU A 165 8.56 13.72 13.05
C LEU A 165 7.91 14.65 14.09
N GLY A 166 6.58 14.56 14.23
CA GLY A 166 5.80 15.41 15.16
C GLY A 166 5.45 16.80 14.62
N LYS A 167 5.92 17.18 13.44
CA LYS A 167 5.50 18.39 12.72
C LYS A 167 4.54 18.07 11.58
N PRO A 168 3.75 19.05 11.11
CA PRO A 168 2.90 18.85 9.95
C PRO A 168 3.72 18.36 8.74
N PRO A 169 3.27 17.32 8.04
CA PRO A 169 3.96 16.81 6.86
C PRO A 169 3.91 17.79 5.67
N LYS A 170 4.79 17.56 4.71
CA LYS A 170 4.78 18.18 3.38
C LYS A 170 4.78 17.07 2.33
N SER A 171 4.49 17.42 1.09
CA SER A 171 4.60 16.45 -0.01
C SER A 171 6.07 16.09 -0.30
N ALA A 172 6.32 14.79 -0.47
CA ALA A 172 7.51 14.20 -1.05
C ALA A 172 7.15 13.35 -2.29
N SER A 173 6.00 13.65 -2.90
CA SER A 173 5.51 12.92 -4.07
C SER A 173 6.50 12.91 -5.22
N LYS A 174 7.22 14.04 -5.40
CA LYS A 174 8.21 14.17 -6.47
C LYS A 174 9.38 13.22 -6.26
N GLU A 175 10.00 13.21 -5.10
CA GLU A 175 11.14 12.37 -4.76
C GLU A 175 10.80 10.88 -4.92
N ILE A 176 9.64 10.49 -4.43
CA ILE A 176 9.14 9.11 -4.54
C ILE A 176 8.87 8.75 -6.00
N THR A 177 8.16 9.62 -6.75
CA THR A 177 7.78 9.32 -8.12
C THR A 177 9.00 9.35 -9.06
N ASP A 178 9.97 10.24 -8.82
CA ASP A 178 11.22 10.25 -9.58
C ASP A 178 11.95 8.91 -9.41
N TYR A 179 12.05 8.36 -8.18
CA TYR A 179 12.65 7.06 -7.96
C TYR A 179 11.90 5.95 -8.71
N VAL A 180 10.58 5.91 -8.64
CA VAL A 180 9.77 4.92 -9.38
C VAL A 180 9.95 5.09 -10.89
N ASN A 181 10.01 6.33 -11.40
CA ASN A 181 10.24 6.59 -12.83
C ASN A 181 11.58 6.04 -13.34
N ASP A 182 12.60 6.07 -12.52
CA ASP A 182 13.96 5.66 -12.89
C ASP A 182 14.21 4.15 -12.66
N HIS A 183 13.36 3.42 -11.90
CA HIS A 183 13.54 2.02 -11.54
C HIS A 183 12.38 1.15 -12.01
N GLN A 184 12.57 0.45 -13.14
CA GLN A 184 11.51 -0.33 -13.81
C GLN A 184 11.01 -1.56 -13.03
N ASN A 185 11.77 -2.04 -12.06
CA ASN A 185 11.44 -3.16 -11.20
C ASN A 185 10.50 -2.79 -10.03
N ILE A 186 10.27 -1.49 -9.82
CA ILE A 186 9.37 -0.99 -8.78
C ILE A 186 8.01 -0.66 -9.39
N THR A 187 6.96 -1.20 -8.80
CA THR A 187 5.56 -0.85 -9.07
C THR A 187 4.88 -0.39 -7.79
N CYS A 188 3.81 0.38 -7.90
CA CYS A 188 3.04 0.80 -6.74
C CYS A 188 1.57 1.02 -7.09
N ASP A 189 0.71 0.87 -6.10
CA ASP A 189 -0.62 1.43 -6.11
C ASP A 189 -0.68 2.70 -5.26
N VAL A 190 -1.59 3.61 -5.59
CA VAL A 190 -1.54 4.95 -4.97
C VAL A 190 -2.20 5.00 -3.60
N GLY A 191 -3.30 4.28 -3.38
CA GLY A 191 -4.09 4.43 -2.16
C GLY A 191 -4.73 5.82 -2.05
N GLN A 192 -5.32 6.31 -3.15
CA GLN A 192 -5.83 7.68 -3.26
C GLN A 192 -6.83 8.02 -2.17
N VAL A 193 -6.50 8.98 -1.32
CA VAL A 193 -7.42 9.52 -0.32
C VAL A 193 -8.54 10.31 -0.99
N MET A 194 -9.78 10.02 -0.57
CA MET A 194 -10.98 10.71 -1.01
C MET A 194 -11.74 11.26 0.20
N PHE A 195 -12.33 12.45 0.05
CA PHE A 195 -13.08 13.05 1.16
C PHE A 195 -14.40 12.31 1.41
N GLY A 196 -14.74 12.16 2.69
CA GLY A 196 -15.89 11.44 3.18
C GLY A 196 -15.53 10.35 4.18
N LYS A 197 -16.50 9.49 4.46
CA LYS A 197 -16.34 8.39 5.42
C LYS A 197 -15.39 7.33 4.89
N ALA A 198 -14.52 6.88 5.77
CA ALA A 198 -13.54 5.83 5.56
C ALA A 198 -13.45 4.95 6.81
N MET A 199 -12.67 3.90 6.74
CA MET A 199 -12.39 3.03 7.88
C MET A 199 -10.95 2.56 7.77
N PHE A 200 -10.14 2.84 8.78
CA PHE A 200 -8.82 2.24 8.87
C PHE A 200 -8.95 0.78 9.33
N MET A 201 -8.44 -0.12 8.49
CA MET A 201 -8.31 -1.54 8.77
C MET A 201 -6.89 -1.92 8.42
N THR A 202 -6.03 -2.03 9.42
CA THR A 202 -4.61 -2.29 9.19
C THR A 202 -3.99 -3.12 10.30
N ALA A 203 -3.05 -3.98 9.94
CA ALA A 203 -2.19 -4.68 10.88
C ALA A 203 -1.03 -3.80 11.41
N ASP A 204 -0.93 -2.54 10.98
CA ASP A 204 0.02 -1.55 11.52
C ASP A 204 -0.50 -1.01 12.85
N ALA A 205 -0.13 -1.65 13.95
CA ALA A 205 -0.54 -1.28 15.29
C ALA A 205 -0.04 0.13 15.70
N PRO A 206 1.19 0.57 15.42
CA PRO A 206 1.63 1.94 15.64
C PRO A 206 0.74 2.99 15.00
N LEU A 207 0.38 2.79 13.72
CA LEU A 207 -0.50 3.70 12.98
C LEU A 207 -1.89 3.77 13.62
N THR A 208 -2.52 2.63 13.88
CA THR A 208 -3.86 2.58 14.47
C THR A 208 -3.89 3.26 15.85
N TYR A 209 -2.85 3.05 16.66
CA TYR A 209 -2.72 3.71 17.94
C TYR A 209 -2.59 5.23 17.82
N LEU A 210 -1.80 5.72 16.85
CA LEU A 210 -1.65 7.14 16.57
C LEU A 210 -2.98 7.78 16.17
N LEU A 211 -3.68 7.17 15.21
CA LEU A 211 -4.97 7.66 14.71
C LEU A 211 -6.05 7.67 15.80
N ARG A 212 -6.09 6.64 16.65
CA ARG A 212 -6.96 6.62 17.84
C ARG A 212 -6.74 7.84 18.73
N GLY A 213 -5.47 8.22 18.95
CA GLY A 213 -5.11 9.40 19.74
C GLY A 213 -5.69 10.70 19.16
N TYR A 214 -5.62 10.87 17.85
CA TYR A 214 -6.21 12.03 17.17
C TYR A 214 -7.73 12.05 17.22
N LYS A 215 -8.38 10.90 17.10
CA LYS A 215 -9.83 10.76 17.17
C LYS A 215 -10.37 10.76 18.59
N LYS A 216 -9.50 10.62 19.60
CA LYS A 216 -9.87 10.43 21.03
C LYS A 216 -10.78 9.21 21.24
N GLU A 217 -10.65 8.21 20.41
CA GLU A 217 -11.42 6.97 20.49
C GLU A 217 -10.79 6.00 21.49
N LYS A 218 -11.59 5.06 21.98
CA LYS A 218 -11.07 3.94 22.76
C LYS A 218 -10.20 3.07 21.85
N TRP A 219 -9.04 2.63 22.36
CA TRP A 219 -8.24 1.64 21.66
C TRP A 219 -9.01 0.31 21.60
N VAL A 220 -9.46 -0.06 20.42
CA VAL A 220 -10.28 -1.25 20.22
C VAL A 220 -9.47 -2.50 19.90
N ASN A 221 -8.17 -2.36 19.73
CA ASN A 221 -7.29 -3.41 19.25
C ASN A 221 -5.97 -3.51 20.02
N ALA A 222 -6.02 -3.25 21.33
CA ALA A 222 -4.84 -3.31 22.20
C ALA A 222 -4.16 -4.69 22.19
N ASP A 223 -4.97 -5.72 21.97
CA ASP A 223 -4.55 -7.12 22.01
C ASP A 223 -4.41 -7.73 20.60
N THR A 224 -4.37 -6.89 19.55
CA THR A 224 -4.07 -7.40 18.20
C THR A 224 -2.72 -8.06 18.21
N GLU A 225 -2.71 -9.36 18.01
CA GLU A 225 -1.49 -10.12 17.83
C GLU A 225 -0.93 -9.88 16.43
N CYS A 226 0.38 -9.98 16.30
CA CYS A 226 1.04 -9.98 15.03
C CYS A 226 0.44 -11.08 14.13
N GLU A 227 0.08 -10.70 12.91
CA GLU A 227 -0.45 -11.62 11.89
C GLU A 227 -1.75 -12.34 12.27
N SER A 228 -2.41 -11.96 13.36
CA SER A 228 -3.67 -12.56 13.79
C SER A 228 -4.88 -11.65 13.66
N GLY A 229 -4.68 -10.37 13.34
CA GLY A 229 -5.76 -9.42 13.18
C GLY A 229 -5.28 -8.03 12.75
N CYS A 230 -6.24 -7.12 12.59
CA CYS A 230 -5.98 -5.72 12.27
C CYS A 230 -6.79 -4.78 13.17
N GLY A 231 -6.31 -3.56 13.33
CA GLY A 231 -7.05 -2.49 13.96
C GLY A 231 -8.20 -2.03 13.08
N ILE A 232 -9.33 -1.69 13.70
CA ILE A 232 -10.48 -1.09 13.02
C ILE A 232 -10.78 0.24 13.66
N LEU A 233 -10.73 1.32 12.87
CA LEU A 233 -10.99 2.67 13.34
C LEU A 233 -11.83 3.44 12.32
N PRO A 234 -13.08 3.84 12.66
CA PRO A 234 -13.86 4.74 11.82
C PRO A 234 -13.15 6.07 11.60
N PHE A 235 -13.13 6.53 10.36
CA PHE A 235 -12.46 7.74 9.97
C PHE A 235 -13.31 8.59 9.03
N ASP A 236 -13.02 9.89 8.95
CA ASP A 236 -13.72 10.81 8.07
C ASP A 236 -12.72 11.82 7.50
N TYR A 237 -12.45 11.72 6.20
CA TYR A 237 -11.58 12.66 5.51
C TYR A 237 -12.31 13.94 5.18
N GLN A 238 -11.78 15.06 5.63
CA GLN A 238 -12.37 16.40 5.46
C GLN A 238 -11.40 17.32 4.72
N GLY A 239 -11.84 17.90 3.62
CA GLY A 239 -11.00 18.73 2.76
C GLY A 239 -10.41 19.98 3.43
N MET A 240 -11.04 20.48 4.51
CA MET A 240 -10.55 21.63 5.25
C MET A 240 -9.48 21.29 6.30
N ILE A 241 -9.27 20.00 6.61
CA ILE A 241 -8.18 19.54 7.49
C ILE A 241 -6.88 19.46 6.69
N TYR A 242 -5.82 20.09 7.20
CA TYR A 242 -4.53 20.21 6.53
C TYR A 242 -3.98 18.85 6.04
N THR A 243 -3.87 17.88 6.96
CA THR A 243 -3.31 16.55 6.65
C THR A 243 -4.14 15.79 5.62
N HIS A 244 -5.47 15.87 5.70
CA HIS A 244 -6.37 15.19 4.77
C HIS A 244 -6.28 15.79 3.36
N ALA A 245 -6.23 17.14 3.25
CA ALA A 245 -6.06 17.82 1.98
C ALA A 245 -4.68 17.54 1.38
N LEU A 246 -3.64 17.47 2.21
CA LEU A 246 -2.29 17.10 1.78
C LEU A 246 -2.25 15.68 1.22
N GLN A 247 -2.83 14.71 1.94
CA GLN A 247 -2.92 13.31 1.51
C GLN A 247 -3.64 13.17 0.17
N TRP A 248 -4.78 13.84 0.02
CA TRP A 248 -5.51 13.89 -1.24
C TRP A 248 -4.66 14.43 -2.39
N ALA A 249 -3.91 15.50 -2.15
CA ALA A 249 -3.06 16.12 -3.15
C ALA A 249 -1.87 15.24 -3.53
N ILE A 250 -1.19 14.63 -2.56
CA ILE A 250 -0.03 13.75 -2.79
C ILE A 250 -0.41 12.59 -3.72
N GLY A 251 -1.57 11.95 -3.52
CA GLY A 251 -1.99 10.87 -4.41
C GLY A 251 -2.16 11.34 -5.85
N LEU A 252 -2.77 12.49 -6.06
CA LEU A 252 -2.91 13.08 -7.41
C LEU A 252 -1.56 13.48 -8.01
N GLU A 253 -0.63 14.03 -7.20
CA GLU A 253 0.71 14.36 -7.64
C GLU A 253 1.46 13.13 -8.15
N ILE A 254 1.40 12.01 -7.42
CA ILE A 254 2.06 10.76 -7.80
C ILE A 254 1.56 10.30 -9.18
N PHE A 255 0.25 10.29 -9.41
CA PHE A 255 -0.29 9.99 -10.74
C PHE A 255 0.24 10.95 -11.80
N LEU A 256 0.15 12.24 -11.57
CA LEU A 256 0.46 13.27 -12.57
C LEU A 256 1.97 13.39 -12.86
N LEU A 257 2.84 13.00 -11.93
CA LEU A 257 4.28 12.96 -12.08
C LEU A 257 4.80 11.65 -12.73
N SER A 258 3.98 10.60 -12.69
CA SER A 258 4.35 9.31 -13.29
C SER A 258 4.55 9.43 -14.79
N LYS A 259 5.70 8.97 -15.29
CA LYS A 259 6.02 8.91 -16.72
C LYS A 259 5.48 7.64 -17.38
N ASP A 260 5.29 6.57 -16.60
CA ASP A 260 4.87 5.26 -17.09
C ASP A 260 3.64 4.77 -16.29
N PRO A 261 2.44 4.83 -16.90
CA PRO A 261 1.19 4.43 -16.23
C PRO A 261 1.11 2.93 -15.91
N TRP A 262 2.00 2.11 -16.47
CA TRP A 262 2.05 0.68 -16.20
C TRP A 262 2.61 0.33 -14.82
N ARG A 263 3.23 1.29 -14.14
CA ARG A 263 3.91 1.07 -12.86
C ARG A 263 3.25 1.73 -11.66
N ILE A 264 2.33 2.65 -11.90
CA ILE A 264 1.56 3.32 -10.86
C ILE A 264 0.08 3.09 -11.13
N VAL A 265 -0.56 2.22 -10.34
CA VAL A 265 -1.93 1.80 -10.56
C VAL A 265 -2.91 2.46 -9.59
N LEU A 266 -4.17 2.54 -10.00
CA LEU A 266 -5.22 3.15 -9.20
C LEU A 266 -5.68 2.21 -8.10
N SER A 267 -5.62 2.69 -6.87
CA SER A 267 -6.31 2.14 -5.71
C SER A 267 -6.78 3.26 -4.80
N THR A 268 -7.71 2.98 -3.91
CA THR A 268 -8.10 3.87 -2.80
C THR A 268 -7.67 3.28 -1.45
N ASP A 269 -6.91 2.20 -1.47
CA ASP A 269 -6.60 1.43 -0.26
C ASP A 269 -7.89 1.16 0.54
N HIS A 270 -8.91 0.67 -0.18
CA HIS A 270 -10.24 0.47 0.40
C HIS A 270 -10.19 -0.44 1.62
N PRO A 271 -10.76 -0.01 2.78
CA PRO A 271 -11.52 1.22 3.01
C PRO A 271 -10.68 2.38 3.60
N ASN A 272 -9.35 2.27 3.68
CA ASN A 272 -8.48 3.18 4.44
C ASN A 272 -8.39 4.59 3.82
N GLY A 273 -8.17 4.72 2.52
CA GLY A 273 -8.09 6.01 1.83
C GLY A 273 -9.44 6.51 1.34
N GLY A 274 -10.42 5.62 1.23
CA GLY A 274 -11.77 5.92 0.78
C GLY A 274 -12.46 4.70 0.16
N SER A 275 -13.74 4.85 -0.13
CA SER A 275 -14.49 3.80 -0.81
C SER A 275 -13.95 3.53 -2.23
N PHE A 276 -13.86 2.28 -2.63
CA PHE A 276 -13.57 1.92 -4.03
C PHE A 276 -14.61 2.47 -5.01
N ALA A 277 -15.82 2.80 -4.55
CA ALA A 277 -16.84 3.46 -5.36
C ALA A 277 -16.45 4.91 -5.76
N ASN A 278 -15.41 5.48 -5.19
CA ASN A 278 -14.92 6.82 -5.53
C ASN A 278 -14.04 6.87 -6.80
N TYR A 279 -13.69 5.73 -7.40
CA TYR A 279 -12.76 5.73 -8.53
C TYR A 279 -13.22 6.57 -9.73
N PRO A 280 -14.53 6.73 -10.07
CA PRO A 280 -14.94 7.63 -11.15
C PRO A 280 -14.56 9.08 -10.87
N LEU A 281 -14.64 9.51 -9.61
CA LEU A 281 -14.22 10.86 -9.22
C LEU A 281 -12.70 11.02 -9.29
N VAL A 282 -11.93 10.00 -8.94
CA VAL A 282 -10.46 10.01 -9.13
C VAL A 282 -10.13 10.14 -10.61
N ILE A 283 -10.78 9.36 -11.47
CA ILE A 283 -10.61 9.43 -12.92
C ILE A 283 -10.90 10.84 -13.43
N LYS A 284 -12.00 11.45 -13.00
CA LYS A 284 -12.34 12.81 -13.39
C LYS A 284 -11.28 13.84 -12.94
N LEU A 285 -10.75 13.70 -11.73
CA LEU A 285 -9.67 14.56 -11.23
C LEU A 285 -8.38 14.41 -12.07
N LEU A 286 -8.12 13.24 -12.63
CA LEU A 286 -6.95 12.98 -13.48
C LEU A 286 -7.15 13.47 -14.91
N MET A 287 -8.35 13.37 -15.47
CA MET A 287 -8.65 13.67 -16.88
C MET A 287 -9.10 15.11 -17.14
N ASP A 288 -9.52 15.86 -16.10
CA ASP A 288 -10.10 17.20 -16.23
C ASP A 288 -9.34 18.18 -15.32
N TYR A 289 -8.44 18.94 -15.92
CA TYR A 289 -7.63 19.93 -15.19
C TYR A 289 -8.48 21.05 -14.58
N GLU A 290 -9.50 21.56 -15.30
CA GLU A 290 -10.34 22.62 -14.77
C GLU A 290 -11.20 22.14 -13.60
N PHE A 291 -11.72 20.92 -13.66
CA PHE A 291 -12.39 20.29 -12.52
C PHE A 291 -11.45 20.14 -11.32
N ARG A 292 -10.25 19.62 -11.53
CA ARG A 292 -9.22 19.49 -10.48
C ARG A 292 -8.86 20.84 -9.87
N LYS A 293 -8.72 21.88 -10.67
CA LYS A 293 -8.44 23.25 -10.23
C LYS A 293 -9.56 23.82 -9.35
N VAL A 294 -10.82 23.54 -9.66
CA VAL A 294 -11.96 23.92 -8.80
C VAL A 294 -11.88 23.15 -7.47
N ALA A 295 -11.62 21.83 -7.52
CA ALA A 295 -11.47 21.01 -6.32
C ALA A 295 -10.34 21.53 -5.41
N MET A 296 -9.18 21.88 -5.95
CA MET A 296 -8.06 22.46 -5.18
C MET A 296 -8.43 23.75 -4.45
N LYS A 297 -9.33 24.57 -4.99
CA LYS A 297 -9.80 25.80 -4.33
C LYS A 297 -10.73 25.53 -3.14
N SER A 298 -11.37 24.37 -3.10
CA SER A 298 -12.35 23.99 -2.07
C SER A 298 -11.75 23.31 -0.85
N VAL A 299 -10.44 23.12 -0.81
CA VAL A 299 -9.74 22.43 0.27
C VAL A 299 -8.80 23.35 1.04
N ASN A 300 -8.12 22.84 2.06
CA ASN A 300 -7.20 23.60 2.89
C ASN A 300 -6.05 24.21 2.06
N GLN A 301 -6.01 25.53 1.95
CA GLN A 301 -5.04 26.24 1.11
C GLN A 301 -3.60 26.16 1.66
N LYS A 302 -3.40 26.02 2.98
CA LYS A 302 -2.05 25.80 3.54
C LYS A 302 -1.49 24.47 3.11
N ALA A 303 -2.33 23.45 2.99
CA ALA A 303 -1.93 22.15 2.47
C ALA A 303 -1.56 22.27 0.99
N MET A 304 -2.37 22.95 0.18
CA MET A 304 -2.07 23.16 -1.25
C MET A 304 -0.74 23.90 -1.47
N ASN A 305 -0.41 24.87 -0.62
CA ASN A 305 0.88 25.56 -0.66
C ASN A 305 2.08 24.68 -0.24
N SER A 306 1.84 23.48 0.30
CA SER A 306 2.87 22.50 0.67
C SER A 306 2.97 21.37 -0.36
N THR A 307 2.36 21.53 -1.52
CA THR A 307 2.30 20.59 -2.65
C THR A 307 2.66 21.29 -3.94
N ILE A 308 2.95 20.54 -4.98
CA ILE A 308 3.17 21.06 -6.34
C ILE A 308 1.96 20.81 -7.26
N LEU A 309 0.86 20.29 -6.72
CA LEU A 309 -0.33 19.91 -7.51
C LEU A 309 -0.86 21.06 -8.37
N GLY A 310 -0.78 22.30 -7.87
CA GLY A 310 -1.21 23.49 -8.61
C GLY A 310 -0.39 23.79 -9.87
N GLU A 311 0.83 23.28 -9.97
CA GLU A 311 1.72 23.45 -11.13
C GLU A 311 1.50 22.34 -12.19
N LEU A 312 0.87 21.23 -11.82
CA LEU A 312 0.69 20.05 -12.66
C LEU A 312 -0.57 20.18 -13.52
N LYS A 313 -0.37 20.59 -14.78
CA LYS A 313 -1.45 20.78 -15.77
C LYS A 313 -1.75 19.53 -16.60
N ARG A 314 -0.97 18.45 -16.42
CA ARG A 314 -1.17 17.19 -17.14
C ARG A 314 -2.59 16.68 -16.94
N GLU A 315 -3.16 16.13 -17.99
CA GLU A 315 -4.38 15.35 -17.98
C GLU A 315 -4.09 13.94 -18.48
N TYR A 316 -4.75 12.97 -17.89
CA TYR A 316 -4.69 11.59 -18.32
C TYR A 316 -5.57 11.39 -19.54
N THR A 317 -5.07 10.67 -20.51
CA THR A 317 -5.86 10.19 -21.64
C THR A 317 -6.71 8.99 -21.20
N LEU A 318 -7.77 8.69 -21.95
CA LEU A 318 -8.59 7.50 -21.70
C LEU A 318 -7.75 6.21 -21.76
N ASN A 319 -6.75 6.15 -22.65
CA ASN A 319 -5.83 5.02 -22.73
C ASN A 319 -5.02 4.84 -21.44
N GLU A 320 -4.48 5.92 -20.88
CA GLU A 320 -3.75 5.87 -19.59
C GLU A 320 -4.68 5.45 -18.45
N ILE A 321 -5.94 5.93 -18.44
CA ILE A 321 -6.95 5.47 -17.48
C ILE A 321 -7.18 3.97 -17.60
N CYS A 322 -7.33 3.44 -18.82
CA CYS A 322 -7.46 2.00 -19.02
C CYS A 322 -6.24 1.22 -18.52
N ILE A 323 -5.05 1.78 -18.67
CA ILE A 323 -3.83 1.16 -18.13
C ILE A 323 -3.87 1.14 -16.60
N ILE A 324 -4.01 2.29 -15.93
CA ILE A 324 -3.92 2.36 -14.46
C ILE A 324 -5.06 1.66 -13.71
N THR A 325 -6.17 1.38 -14.38
CA THR A 325 -7.37 0.75 -13.78
C THR A 325 -7.58 -0.70 -14.17
N ARG A 326 -6.94 -1.20 -15.23
CA ARG A 326 -7.18 -2.54 -15.81
C ARG A 326 -5.90 -3.26 -16.18
N ALA A 327 -5.27 -2.83 -17.28
CA ALA A 327 -4.12 -3.54 -17.84
C ALA A 327 -2.88 -3.47 -16.93
N GLY A 328 -2.65 -2.35 -16.27
CA GLY A 328 -1.57 -2.17 -15.30
C GLY A 328 -1.73 -3.06 -14.06
N PRO A 329 -2.88 -3.03 -13.35
CA PRO A 329 -3.15 -3.95 -12.25
C PRO A 329 -2.99 -5.43 -12.64
N ALA A 330 -3.57 -5.85 -13.77
CA ALA A 330 -3.43 -7.22 -14.27
C ALA A 330 -1.96 -7.60 -14.50
N LYS A 331 -1.18 -6.69 -15.12
CA LYS A 331 0.26 -6.89 -15.33
C LYS A 331 1.03 -6.95 -13.99
N CYS A 332 0.73 -6.07 -13.05
CA CYS A 332 1.35 -6.08 -11.72
C CYS A 332 1.09 -7.40 -10.99
N LEU A 333 -0.13 -7.95 -11.13
CA LEU A 333 -0.52 -9.23 -10.57
C LEU A 333 0.06 -10.43 -11.35
N GLY A 334 0.57 -10.23 -12.57
CA GLY A 334 1.02 -11.32 -13.44
C GLY A 334 -0.11 -12.11 -14.10
N LEU A 335 -1.32 -11.54 -14.18
CA LEU A 335 -2.50 -12.12 -14.81
C LEU A 335 -2.45 -11.86 -16.31
N LYS A 336 -2.12 -12.87 -17.11
CA LYS A 336 -1.89 -12.72 -18.55
C LYS A 336 -3.16 -12.60 -19.37
N ASP A 337 -4.24 -13.20 -18.89
CA ASP A 337 -5.51 -13.30 -19.60
C ASP A 337 -6.54 -12.25 -19.15
N LYS A 338 -6.10 -11.28 -18.32
CA LYS A 338 -6.95 -10.22 -17.75
C LYS A 338 -6.45 -8.81 -18.11
N GLY A 339 -7.35 -7.85 -17.98
CA GLY A 339 -7.04 -6.43 -18.17
C GLY A 339 -6.99 -5.98 -19.64
N HIS A 340 -7.36 -6.84 -20.59
CA HIS A 340 -7.45 -6.53 -22.02
C HIS A 340 -8.56 -7.33 -22.71
N LEU A 341 -8.93 -6.91 -23.92
CA LEU A 341 -9.94 -7.56 -24.76
C LEU A 341 -9.32 -8.30 -25.96
N GLY A 342 -8.09 -8.79 -25.82
CA GLY A 342 -7.40 -9.55 -26.85
C GLY A 342 -7.93 -10.97 -26.99
N ILE A 343 -7.56 -11.65 -28.11
CA ILE A 343 -7.93 -13.05 -28.32
C ILE A 343 -7.30 -13.91 -27.21
N GLY A 344 -8.13 -14.72 -26.54
CA GLY A 344 -7.73 -15.61 -25.45
C GLY A 344 -7.85 -14.97 -24.05
N ALA A 345 -8.21 -13.67 -23.97
CA ALA A 345 -8.47 -13.03 -22.69
C ALA A 345 -9.83 -13.48 -22.11
N ASP A 346 -9.93 -13.40 -20.80
CA ASP A 346 -11.20 -13.57 -20.09
C ASP A 346 -12.20 -12.48 -20.52
N ALA A 347 -13.49 -12.84 -20.57
CA ALA A 347 -14.55 -11.93 -21.00
C ALA A 347 -15.01 -10.99 -19.87
N ASP A 348 -14.06 -10.42 -19.13
CA ASP A 348 -14.30 -9.47 -18.05
C ASP A 348 -14.57 -8.09 -18.64
N ILE A 349 -15.84 -7.71 -18.75
CA ILE A 349 -16.27 -6.48 -19.42
C ILE A 349 -17.06 -5.61 -18.47
N THR A 350 -16.62 -4.37 -18.29
CA THR A 350 -17.38 -3.33 -17.59
C THR A 350 -17.82 -2.24 -18.56
N ILE A 351 -19.10 -1.91 -18.53
CA ILE A 351 -19.69 -0.86 -19.35
C ILE A 351 -20.01 0.34 -18.46
N TYR A 352 -19.59 1.52 -18.89
CA TYR A 352 -19.89 2.79 -18.22
C TYR A 352 -20.75 3.64 -19.16
N ASP A 353 -21.74 4.34 -18.61
CA ASP A 353 -22.63 5.32 -19.26
C ASP A 353 -22.41 6.73 -18.68
#